data_2169f4bcde53f28ac9654969f0714418
#
_entry.id   2169f4bcde53f28ac9654969f0714418
#
_cell.length_a   1.000
_cell.length_b   1.000
_cell.length_c   1.000
_cell.angle_alpha   90.00
_cell.angle_beta   90.00
_cell.angle_gamma   90.00
#
_symmetry.space_group_name_H-M   'P 1'
#
loop_
_entity.id
_entity.type
_entity.pdbx_description
1 polymer ?
#
loop_
_entity_poly.entity_id
_entity_poly.type
_entity_poly.pdbx_seq_one_letter_code
_entity_poly.pdbx_strand_id
1 'polypeptide(L)'
;MKKIKAILCVFILALLMTSSTKTTTIFVIGDSTAAEKGGFRNNPERGWGMVLQGFFDDKVIVDNHAVNGRSSLSFINEGRWKKVLDRIKPGDYV
;
A
#
# COMPACT_ATOMS: atom_id res chain seq x y z
N MET A 1 -2.40 14.68 45.50
CA MET A 1 -3.34 15.07 44.46
C MET A 1 -2.68 15.74 43.27
N LYS A 2 -1.73 16.68 43.44
CA LYS A 2 -1.01 17.29 42.31
C LYS A 2 -0.23 16.30 41.47
N LYS A 3 0.36 15.24 42.06
CA LYS A 3 1.12 14.19 41.37
C LYS A 3 0.21 13.34 40.48
N ILE A 4 -1.01 13.04 40.88
CA ILE A 4 -1.97 12.24 40.10
C ILE A 4 -2.42 12.99 38.85
N LYS A 5 -2.67 14.30 38.96
CA LYS A 5 -3.03 15.14 37.81
C LYS A 5 -1.90 15.22 36.79
N ALA A 6 -0.66 15.34 37.24
CA ALA A 6 0.51 15.38 36.34
C ALA A 6 0.69 14.03 35.63
N ILE A 7 0.53 12.90 36.31
CA ILE A 7 0.60 11.56 35.72
C ILE A 7 -0.50 11.36 34.69
N LEU A 8 -1.72 11.81 34.97
CA LEU A 8 -2.85 11.72 34.07
C LEU A 8 -2.59 12.54 32.78
N CYS A 9 -2.06 13.77 32.91
CA CYS A 9 -1.70 14.59 31.76
C CYS A 9 -0.63 13.95 30.87
N VAL A 10 0.39 13.34 31.47
CA VAL A 10 1.43 12.60 30.73
C VAL A 10 0.84 11.40 30.02
N PHE A 11 -0.09 10.69 30.63
CA PHE A 11 -0.76 9.53 30.02
C PHE A 11 -1.63 9.93 28.83
N ILE A 12 -2.38 11.03 28.94
CA ILE A 12 -3.20 11.56 27.84
C ILE A 12 -2.30 12.04 26.71
N LEU A 13 -1.20 12.70 27.02
CA LEU A 13 -0.23 13.16 26.02
C LEU A 13 0.41 11.99 25.29
N ALA A 14 0.77 10.92 26.00
CA ALA A 14 1.30 9.69 25.41
C ALA A 14 0.29 9.02 24.46
N LEU A 15 -0.99 8.98 24.83
CA LEU A 15 -2.07 8.47 23.97
C LEU A 15 -2.25 9.31 22.70
N LEU A 16 -2.11 10.63 22.78
CA LEU A 16 -2.17 11.51 21.63
C LEU A 16 -0.96 11.32 20.70
N MET A 17 0.21 11.02 21.26
CA MET A 17 1.44 10.76 20.50
C MET A 17 1.44 9.38 19.84
N THR A 18 0.67 8.42 20.37
CA THR A 18 0.52 7.08 19.79
C THR A 18 -0.59 6.98 18.76
N SER A 19 -1.33 8.08 18.49
CA SER A 19 -2.27 8.10 17.37
C SER A 19 -1.47 7.89 16.08
N SER A 20 -1.57 6.67 15.55
CA SER A 20 -0.78 6.21 14.43
C SER A 20 -0.98 7.07 13.20
N THR A 21 0.10 7.35 12.52
CA THR A 21 0.07 7.83 11.15
C THR A 21 -0.64 6.80 10.29
N LYS A 22 -1.80 7.17 9.75
CA LYS A 22 -2.50 6.32 8.79
C LYS A 22 -1.65 6.18 7.54
N THR A 23 -1.41 4.95 7.12
CA THR A 23 -0.86 4.66 5.80
C THR A 23 -1.99 4.57 4.80
N THR A 24 -1.75 5.05 3.58
CA THR A 24 -2.64 4.89 2.45
C THR A 24 -2.02 3.89 1.50
N THR A 25 -2.80 2.93 1.04
CA THR A 25 -2.33 1.97 0.04
C THR A 25 -2.88 2.32 -1.34
N ILE A 26 -2.01 2.29 -2.33
CA ILE A 26 -2.38 2.38 -3.75
C ILE A 26 -2.22 0.99 -4.33
N PHE A 27 -3.34 0.35 -4.65
CA PHE A 27 -3.34 -0.93 -5.34
C PHE A 27 -3.23 -0.69 -6.83
N VAL A 28 -2.22 -1.27 -7.47
CA VAL A 28 -2.06 -1.21 -8.91
C VAL A 28 -2.56 -2.52 -9.50
N ILE A 29 -3.51 -2.41 -10.39
CA ILE A 29 -4.01 -3.55 -11.18
C ILE A 29 -3.70 -3.28 -12.65
N GLY A 30 -3.43 -4.32 -13.41
CA GLY A 30 -3.11 -4.14 -14.83
C GLY A 30 -2.32 -5.31 -15.40
N ASP A 31 -1.75 -5.05 -16.55
CA ASP A 31 -0.97 -6.02 -17.32
C ASP A 31 0.54 -5.74 -17.27
N SER A 32 1.24 -6.16 -18.31
CA SER A 32 2.69 -6.03 -18.40
C SER A 32 3.23 -4.61 -18.34
N THR A 33 2.43 -3.61 -18.68
CA THR A 33 2.89 -2.23 -18.64
C THR A 33 3.10 -1.74 -17.21
N ALA A 34 2.38 -2.30 -16.27
CA ALA A 34 2.45 -1.93 -14.85
C ALA A 34 3.16 -2.99 -13.98
N ALA A 35 3.21 -4.25 -14.42
CA ALA A 35 3.66 -5.37 -13.61
C ALA A 35 5.13 -5.29 -13.19
N GLU A 36 5.42 -5.92 -12.06
CA GLU A 36 6.80 -6.21 -11.67
C GLU A 36 7.51 -7.01 -12.76
N LYS A 37 8.74 -6.61 -13.07
CA LYS A 37 9.62 -7.36 -13.95
C LYS A 37 10.61 -8.12 -13.10
N GLY A 38 10.29 -9.38 -12.86
CA GLY A 38 11.19 -10.28 -12.17
C GLY A 38 12.44 -10.55 -13.00
N GLY A 39 13.35 -11.24 -12.42
CA GLY A 39 14.52 -11.72 -13.11
C GLY A 39 15.81 -11.08 -12.63
N PHE A 40 16.82 -11.30 -13.40
CA PHE A 40 18.19 -10.98 -13.08
C PHE A 40 18.46 -9.48 -13.07
N ARG A 41 19.49 -9.08 -12.35
CA ARG A 41 19.98 -7.69 -12.25
C ARG A 41 20.13 -6.98 -13.59
N ASN A 42 20.21 -7.73 -14.68
CA ASN A 42 20.45 -7.21 -16.04
C ASN A 42 19.15 -6.97 -16.84
N ASN A 43 17.98 -7.23 -16.25
CA ASN A 43 16.73 -6.95 -16.95
C ASN A 43 16.45 -5.46 -16.94
N PRO A 44 16.50 -4.77 -18.10
CA PRO A 44 16.23 -3.34 -18.18
C PRO A 44 14.75 -3.01 -18.16
N GLU A 45 13.88 -4.00 -18.29
CA GLU A 45 12.44 -3.78 -18.33
C GLU A 45 11.92 -3.27 -17.00
N ARG A 46 10.99 -2.31 -17.05
CA ARG A 46 10.30 -1.77 -15.89
C ARG A 46 8.82 -1.59 -16.21
N GLY A 47 7.96 -2.17 -15.37
CA GLY A 47 6.57 -1.78 -15.31
C GLY A 47 6.44 -0.51 -14.47
N TRP A 48 5.55 0.40 -14.85
CA TRP A 48 5.41 1.65 -14.10
C TRP A 48 5.01 1.42 -12.63
N GLY A 49 4.30 0.33 -12.34
CA GLY A 49 3.93 -0.05 -10.97
C GLY A 49 5.14 -0.41 -10.09
N MET A 50 6.25 -0.83 -10.69
CA MET A 50 7.49 -1.11 -9.95
C MET A 50 8.15 0.15 -9.40
N VAL A 51 8.03 1.25 -10.13
CA VAL A 51 8.74 2.49 -9.81
C VAL A 51 7.87 3.53 -9.11
N LEU A 52 6.57 3.29 -9.05
CA LEU A 52 5.62 4.24 -8.49
C LEU A 52 5.92 4.53 -7.01
N GLN A 53 6.33 3.55 -6.24
CA GLN A 53 6.66 3.72 -4.81
C GLN A 53 7.72 4.80 -4.59
N GLY A 54 8.65 4.98 -5.52
CA GLY A 54 9.72 5.96 -5.42
C GLY A 54 9.24 7.41 -5.39
N PHE A 55 8.01 7.68 -5.76
CA PHE A 55 7.42 9.02 -5.75
C PHE A 55 6.74 9.37 -4.41
N PHE A 56 6.69 8.44 -3.48
CA PHE A 56 6.00 8.60 -2.20
C PHE A 56 6.93 8.28 -1.03
N ASP A 57 6.59 8.80 0.13
CA ASP A 57 7.24 8.43 1.39
C ASP A 57 6.60 7.16 1.99
N ASP A 58 6.99 6.83 3.22
CA ASP A 58 6.52 5.63 3.92
C ASP A 58 5.04 5.68 4.37
N LYS A 59 4.37 6.82 4.20
CA LYS A 59 2.93 6.95 4.47
C LYS A 59 2.06 6.44 3.34
N VAL A 60 2.64 6.23 2.17
CA VAL A 60 1.95 5.67 1.01
C VAL A 60 2.65 4.38 0.61
N ILE A 61 1.88 3.31 0.56
CA ILE A 61 2.35 1.98 0.16
C ILE A 61 1.76 1.68 -1.20
N VAL A 62 2.62 1.36 -2.17
CA VAL A 62 2.19 0.89 -3.48
C VAL A 62 2.20 -0.65 -3.46
N ASP A 63 1.02 -1.23 -3.59
CA ASP A 63 0.84 -2.69 -3.66
C ASP A 63 0.51 -3.06 -5.10
N ASN A 64 1.51 -3.54 -5.82
CA ASN A 64 1.40 -3.81 -7.24
C ASN A 64 0.90 -5.24 -7.49
N HIS A 65 -0.34 -5.36 -7.90
CA HIS A 65 -0.98 -6.63 -8.27
C HIS A 65 -1.00 -6.87 -9.78
N ALA A 66 -0.46 -5.98 -10.59
CA ALA A 66 -0.42 -6.13 -12.03
C ALA A 66 0.37 -7.38 -12.43
N VAL A 67 -0.08 -8.07 -13.47
CA VAL A 67 0.53 -9.30 -13.95
C VAL A 67 0.59 -9.28 -15.48
N ASN A 68 1.72 -9.70 -16.02
CA ASN A 68 1.91 -9.79 -17.48
C ASN A 68 0.78 -10.60 -18.13
N GLY A 69 0.31 -10.12 -19.28
CA GLY A 69 -0.63 -10.86 -20.12
C GLY A 69 -2.06 -10.94 -19.59
N ARG A 70 -2.42 -10.17 -18.57
CA ARG A 70 -3.77 -10.23 -18.00
C ARG A 70 -4.67 -9.17 -18.60
N SER A 71 -5.86 -9.62 -19.01
CA SER A 71 -7.00 -8.73 -19.31
C SER A 71 -7.80 -8.48 -18.04
N SER A 72 -8.74 -7.55 -18.09
CA SER A 72 -9.69 -7.35 -16.99
C SER A 72 -10.46 -8.63 -16.65
N LEU A 73 -10.85 -9.39 -17.67
CA LEU A 73 -11.58 -10.64 -17.48
C LEU A 73 -10.72 -11.71 -16.80
N SER A 74 -9.50 -11.96 -17.29
CA SER A 74 -8.62 -12.94 -16.68
C SER A 74 -8.21 -12.54 -15.26
N PHE A 75 -8.03 -11.27 -15.01
CA PHE A 75 -7.73 -10.74 -13.67
C PHE A 75 -8.84 -11.08 -12.67
N ILE A 76 -10.10 -10.91 -13.09
CA ILE A 76 -11.27 -11.27 -12.28
C ILE A 76 -11.36 -12.79 -12.13
N ASN A 77 -11.29 -13.52 -13.22
CA ASN A 77 -11.47 -14.98 -13.23
C ASN A 77 -10.41 -15.73 -12.42
N GLU A 78 -9.19 -15.19 -12.32
CA GLU A 78 -8.11 -15.76 -11.52
C GLU A 78 -8.17 -15.38 -10.04
N GLY A 79 -9.18 -14.63 -9.62
CA GLY A 79 -9.34 -14.18 -8.23
C GLY A 79 -8.40 -13.06 -7.82
N ARG A 80 -7.71 -12.42 -8.75
CA ARG A 80 -6.75 -11.34 -8.48
C ARG A 80 -7.45 -10.06 -8.03
N TRP A 81 -8.60 -9.74 -8.63
CA TRP A 81 -9.43 -8.63 -8.19
C TRP A 81 -9.97 -8.86 -6.78
N LYS A 82 -10.38 -10.08 -6.47
CA LYS A 82 -10.85 -10.44 -5.13
C LYS A 82 -9.77 -10.20 -4.07
N LYS A 83 -8.51 -10.49 -4.37
CA LYS A 83 -7.40 -10.23 -3.45
C LYS A 83 -7.28 -8.74 -3.09
N VAL A 84 -7.49 -7.85 -4.06
CA VAL A 84 -7.49 -6.42 -3.82
C VAL A 84 -8.69 -6.02 -2.97
N LEU A 85 -9.89 -6.50 -3.32
CA LEU A 85 -11.11 -6.21 -2.57
C LEU A 85 -11.02 -6.64 -1.10
N ASP A 86 -10.37 -7.76 -0.82
CA ASP A 86 -10.21 -8.27 0.54
C ASP A 86 -9.25 -7.42 1.38
N ARG A 87 -8.42 -6.60 0.74
CA ARG A 87 -7.39 -5.79 1.40
C ARG A 87 -7.70 -4.31 1.45
N ILE A 88 -8.49 -3.82 0.51
CA ILE A 88 -8.77 -2.38 0.38
C ILE A 88 -9.51 -1.85 1.62
N LYS A 89 -9.10 -0.70 2.09
CA LYS A 89 -9.69 -0.01 3.24
C LYS A 89 -10.15 1.38 2.82
N PRO A 90 -11.07 2.01 3.57
CA PRO A 90 -11.43 3.40 3.31
C PRO A 90 -10.18 4.30 3.28
N GLY A 91 -10.09 5.15 2.26
CA GLY A 91 -8.94 6.01 2.04
C GLY A 91 -7.86 5.44 1.12
N ASP A 92 -7.95 4.16 0.77
CA ASP A 92 -7.05 3.54 -0.21
C ASP A 92 -7.50 3.87 -1.64
N TYR A 93 -6.61 3.60 -2.61
CA TYR A 93 -6.85 3.84 -4.03
C TYR A 93 -6.59 2.58 -4.84
N VAL A 94 -7.26 2.47 -5.99
CA VAL A 94 -7.02 1.45 -7.02
C VAL A 94 -6.82 2.12 -8.36
#